data_109eaf4f669d86353fa44820813133c6
#
_entry.id   109eaf4f669d86353fa44820813133c6
#
_cell.length_a   1.000
_cell.length_b   1.000
_cell.length_c   1.000
_cell.angle_alpha   90.00
_cell.angle_beta   90.00
_cell.angle_gamma   90.00
#
_symmetry.space_group_name_H-M   'P 1'
#
loop_
_entity.id
_entity.type
_entity.pdbx_description
1 polymer ?
#
loop_
_entity_poly.entity_id
_entity_poly.type
_entity_poly.pdbx_seq_one_letter_code
_entity_poly.pdbx_strand_id
1 'polypeptide(L)'
;MDAVKKMKKDKIGEFLQDEYGMICFSSFEERCLTVPYVVSSCKIIKAFILCNVGESSTDNNRLNAEQIWGKYSDAEIVEFDVEDSVSVAEKILEIIHELEKSNIKNLLIDISTFTHEVLLIMLRLLQENNEFLSIICLYNGASNYSVGDKPEQMWLSKGCRDVRNIIGYPGLLKPSQKNHVIVLAGFEIERVTGLVQLLDPDILSIGEGSEPTDTNHEDSMNYFRNKYAMWKNTFQNIITDTFSFSCCDIEKTIGLLKNIMDKDPERNYILVPLNTKLSTLAVGLIALVNQDVQVCYAIPEMYNSSGYSQPSNNITLVKLSEFKPFRREEDVR
;
A
#
# COMPACT_ATOMS: atom_id res chain seq x y z
N MET A 1 10.06 -15.67 15.09
CA MET A 1 9.27 -16.02 13.87
C MET A 1 9.46 -14.86 12.93
N ASP A 2 9.72 -15.08 11.65
CA ASP A 2 10.01 -13.97 10.73
C ASP A 2 8.82 -12.99 10.65
N ALA A 3 9.11 -11.68 10.68
CA ALA A 3 8.10 -10.62 10.60
C ALA A 3 7.30 -10.66 9.29
N VAL A 4 7.92 -11.15 8.22
CA VAL A 4 7.33 -11.31 6.88
C VAL A 4 7.44 -12.77 6.44
N LYS A 5 6.30 -13.37 6.04
CA LYS A 5 6.27 -14.76 5.57
C LYS A 5 5.37 -14.92 4.36
N LYS A 6 5.91 -15.44 3.26
CA LYS A 6 5.14 -15.81 2.06
C LYS A 6 4.77 -17.28 2.11
N MET A 7 3.51 -17.60 1.81
CA MET A 7 2.99 -18.98 1.83
C MET A 7 1.88 -19.16 0.82
N LYS A 8 1.55 -20.42 0.50
CA LYS A 8 0.39 -20.73 -0.32
C LYS A 8 -0.91 -20.39 0.43
N LYS A 9 -1.93 -19.92 -0.30
CA LYS A 9 -3.19 -19.47 0.28
C LYS A 9 -3.92 -20.55 1.10
N ASP A 10 -3.82 -21.83 0.72
CA ASP A 10 -4.42 -22.96 1.43
C ASP A 10 -3.75 -23.25 2.80
N LYS A 11 -2.58 -22.66 3.08
CA LYS A 11 -1.84 -22.83 4.33
C LYS A 11 -2.07 -21.71 5.36
N ILE A 12 -2.75 -20.64 5.00
CA ILE A 12 -2.96 -19.48 5.89
C ILE A 12 -3.66 -19.89 7.19
N GLY A 13 -4.70 -20.71 7.12
CA GLY A 13 -5.46 -21.17 8.28
C GLY A 13 -4.62 -21.92 9.33
N GLU A 14 -3.48 -22.50 8.94
CA GLU A 14 -2.56 -23.15 9.89
C GLU A 14 -1.84 -22.13 10.80
N PHE A 15 -1.77 -20.86 10.40
CA PHE A 15 -1.09 -19.78 11.11
C PHE A 15 -2.05 -18.87 11.89
N LEU A 16 -3.33 -18.86 11.52
CA LEU A 16 -4.34 -18.00 12.11
C LEU A 16 -5.24 -18.81 13.05
N GLN A 17 -4.75 -19.08 14.27
CA GLN A 17 -5.43 -19.94 15.25
C GLN A 17 -6.22 -19.16 16.31
N ASP A 18 -5.97 -17.87 16.44
CA ASP A 18 -6.63 -16.98 17.39
C ASP A 18 -7.99 -16.47 16.89
N GLU A 19 -8.64 -15.65 17.69
CA GLU A 19 -9.82 -14.88 17.31
C GLU A 19 -9.40 -13.51 16.80
N TYR A 20 -9.99 -13.09 15.67
CA TYR A 20 -9.58 -11.86 14.97
C TYR A 20 -10.78 -10.96 14.64
N GLY A 21 -10.54 -9.64 14.70
CA GLY A 21 -11.26 -8.70 13.87
C GLY A 21 -10.61 -8.63 12.48
N MET A 22 -11.37 -8.36 11.45
CA MET A 22 -10.86 -8.23 10.09
C MET A 22 -11.24 -6.90 9.46
N ILE A 23 -10.30 -6.28 8.77
CA ILE A 23 -10.53 -5.14 7.88
C ILE A 23 -10.04 -5.52 6.48
N CYS A 24 -10.89 -5.34 5.47
CA CYS A 24 -10.53 -5.52 4.07
C CYS A 24 -11.11 -4.41 3.21
N PHE A 25 -10.60 -4.27 1.99
CA PHE A 25 -11.06 -3.25 1.04
C PHE A 25 -11.62 -3.93 -0.20
N SER A 26 -12.89 -3.74 -0.49
CA SER A 26 -13.50 -4.19 -1.73
C SER A 26 -13.06 -3.31 -2.91
N SER A 27 -12.85 -3.93 -4.03
CA SER A 27 -12.36 -3.28 -5.24
C SER A 27 -13.07 -3.86 -6.46
N PHE A 28 -12.91 -3.22 -7.61
CA PHE A 28 -13.28 -3.81 -8.90
C PHE A 28 -12.43 -5.04 -9.24
N GLU A 29 -11.27 -5.20 -8.60
CA GLU A 29 -10.37 -6.34 -8.79
C GLU A 29 -10.89 -7.59 -8.07
N GLU A 30 -10.99 -8.71 -8.78
CA GLU A 30 -11.35 -10.03 -8.22
C GLU A 30 -10.42 -10.47 -7.07
N ARG A 31 -9.21 -9.94 -7.05
CA ARG A 31 -8.20 -10.19 -6.03
C ARG A 31 -8.64 -9.80 -4.62
N CYS A 32 -9.57 -8.83 -4.47
CA CYS A 32 -10.13 -8.44 -3.18
C CYS A 32 -10.92 -9.56 -2.48
N LEU A 33 -11.36 -10.58 -3.23
CA LEU A 33 -12.08 -11.74 -2.69
C LEU A 33 -11.15 -12.80 -2.11
N THR A 34 -9.87 -12.84 -2.53
CA THR A 34 -8.96 -13.95 -2.24
C THR A 34 -8.71 -14.12 -0.75
N VAL A 35 -8.24 -13.09 -0.07
CA VAL A 35 -7.94 -13.17 1.37
C VAL A 35 -9.21 -13.40 2.19
N PRO A 36 -10.31 -12.61 2.02
CA PRO A 36 -11.54 -12.84 2.76
C PRO A 36 -12.10 -14.25 2.62
N TYR A 37 -12.00 -14.86 1.44
CA TYR A 37 -12.49 -16.23 1.22
C TYR A 37 -11.61 -17.28 1.89
N VAL A 38 -10.30 -17.09 1.88
CA VAL A 38 -9.36 -18.03 2.51
C VAL A 38 -9.47 -17.98 4.03
N VAL A 39 -9.59 -16.77 4.63
CA VAL A 39 -9.67 -16.63 6.09
C VAL A 39 -11.09 -16.81 6.65
N SER A 40 -12.11 -17.02 5.79
CA SER A 40 -13.48 -17.27 6.26
C SER A 40 -13.63 -18.56 7.08
N SER A 41 -12.67 -19.49 6.99
CA SER A 41 -12.57 -20.68 7.82
C SER A 41 -11.87 -20.44 9.18
N CYS A 42 -11.26 -19.26 9.35
CA CYS A 42 -10.64 -18.86 10.61
C CYS A 42 -11.69 -18.24 11.56
N LYS A 43 -11.30 -18.00 12.81
CA LYS A 43 -12.19 -17.40 13.82
C LYS A 43 -12.25 -15.88 13.64
N ILE A 44 -12.99 -15.40 12.64
CA ILE A 44 -13.26 -13.99 12.46
C ILE A 44 -14.51 -13.62 13.26
N ILE A 45 -14.32 -12.81 14.30
CA ILE A 45 -15.41 -12.38 15.21
C ILE A 45 -16.23 -11.25 14.58
N LYS A 46 -15.54 -10.29 13.94
CA LYS A 46 -16.16 -9.15 13.29
C LYS A 46 -15.35 -8.74 12.06
N ALA A 47 -16.04 -8.42 10.96
CA ALA A 47 -15.41 -8.01 9.71
C ALA A 47 -15.92 -6.65 9.25
N PHE A 48 -15.01 -5.76 8.87
CA PHE A 48 -15.31 -4.48 8.22
C PHE A 48 -14.82 -4.50 6.77
N ILE A 49 -15.75 -4.27 5.84
CA ILE A 49 -15.49 -4.26 4.42
C ILE A 49 -15.53 -2.80 3.95
N LEU A 50 -14.39 -2.20 3.74
CA LEU A 50 -14.27 -0.85 3.19
C LEU A 50 -14.70 -0.86 1.73
N CYS A 51 -15.59 0.03 1.34
CA CYS A 51 -16.12 0.13 -0.01
C CYS A 51 -16.08 1.57 -0.53
N ASN A 52 -15.34 1.80 -1.62
CA ASN A 52 -15.37 3.08 -2.30
C ASN A 52 -16.67 3.24 -3.09
N VAL A 53 -17.38 4.36 -2.84
CA VAL A 53 -18.61 4.73 -3.54
C VAL A 53 -18.49 6.09 -4.24
N GLY A 54 -17.29 6.70 -4.26
CA GLY A 54 -17.00 7.95 -4.98
C GLY A 54 -16.98 7.77 -6.50
N GLU A 55 -16.69 8.85 -7.22
CA GLU A 55 -16.70 8.87 -8.70
C GLU A 55 -15.75 7.85 -9.34
N SER A 56 -14.66 7.50 -8.65
CA SER A 56 -13.71 6.49 -9.12
C SER A 56 -14.16 5.03 -8.88
N SER A 57 -15.33 4.81 -8.27
CA SER A 57 -15.89 3.49 -8.01
C SER A 57 -16.52 2.87 -9.25
N THR A 58 -16.71 1.55 -9.20
CA THR A 58 -17.45 0.77 -10.20
C THR A 58 -18.50 -0.09 -9.51
N ASP A 59 -19.50 -0.58 -10.24
CA ASP A 59 -20.51 -1.51 -9.71
C ASP A 59 -19.86 -2.74 -9.06
N ASN A 60 -18.71 -3.20 -9.58
CA ASN A 60 -17.98 -4.32 -9.03
C ASN A 60 -17.47 -4.07 -7.60
N ASN A 61 -17.18 -2.84 -7.21
CA ASN A 61 -16.78 -2.54 -5.83
C ASN A 61 -17.87 -2.97 -4.85
N ARG A 62 -19.11 -2.59 -5.14
CA ARG A 62 -20.28 -2.94 -4.31
C ARG A 62 -20.61 -4.43 -4.36
N LEU A 63 -20.62 -5.03 -5.56
CA LEU A 63 -20.89 -6.46 -5.73
C LEU A 63 -19.86 -7.32 -4.98
N ASN A 64 -18.59 -6.97 -5.05
CA ASN A 64 -17.53 -7.68 -4.33
C ASN A 64 -17.65 -7.47 -2.81
N ALA A 65 -18.03 -6.26 -2.34
CA ALA A 65 -18.28 -6.01 -0.93
C ALA A 65 -19.40 -6.90 -0.38
N GLU A 66 -20.50 -7.04 -1.11
CA GLU A 66 -21.64 -7.91 -0.75
C GLU A 66 -21.26 -9.39 -0.75
N GLN A 67 -20.41 -9.83 -1.68
CA GLN A 67 -19.88 -11.19 -1.70
C GLN A 67 -19.00 -11.48 -0.46
N ILE A 68 -18.17 -10.53 -0.04
CA ILE A 68 -17.34 -10.65 1.16
C ILE A 68 -18.24 -10.66 2.40
N TRP A 69 -19.17 -9.72 2.47
CA TRP A 69 -20.13 -9.60 3.59
C TRP A 69 -20.87 -10.91 3.85
N GLY A 70 -21.33 -11.59 2.81
CA GLY A 70 -22.01 -12.88 2.90
C GLY A 70 -21.16 -14.04 3.44
N LYS A 71 -19.86 -13.86 3.69
CA LYS A 71 -18.96 -14.89 4.24
C LYS A 71 -18.89 -14.87 5.76
N TYR A 72 -19.31 -13.80 6.41
CA TYR A 72 -19.13 -13.60 7.85
C TYR A 72 -20.47 -13.37 8.54
N SER A 73 -20.63 -13.90 9.74
CA SER A 73 -21.87 -13.78 10.53
C SER A 73 -22.05 -12.39 11.14
N ASP A 74 -20.93 -11.70 11.43
CA ASP A 74 -20.90 -10.33 11.92
C ASP A 74 -19.98 -9.53 11.00
N ALA A 75 -20.58 -8.86 10.01
CA ALA A 75 -19.86 -8.07 9.02
C ALA A 75 -20.61 -6.77 8.70
N GLU A 76 -19.83 -5.72 8.45
CA GLU A 76 -20.34 -4.41 8.07
C GLU A 76 -19.64 -3.90 6.81
N ILE A 77 -20.42 -3.36 5.85
CA ILE A 77 -19.89 -2.63 4.69
C ILE A 77 -19.83 -1.16 5.06
N VAL A 78 -18.61 -0.61 5.08
CA VAL A 78 -18.35 0.80 5.39
C VAL A 78 -18.06 1.55 4.11
N GLU A 79 -19.02 2.37 3.71
CA GLU A 79 -18.96 3.17 2.49
C GLU A 79 -18.29 4.52 2.74
N PHE A 80 -17.43 4.94 1.81
CA PHE A 80 -16.81 6.25 1.77
C PHE A 80 -16.31 6.60 0.36
N ASP A 81 -16.00 7.86 0.13
CA ASP A 81 -15.29 8.32 -1.05
C ASP A 81 -13.77 8.34 -0.76
N VAL A 82 -12.97 7.58 -1.51
CA VAL A 82 -11.50 7.57 -1.36
C VAL A 82 -10.85 8.92 -1.68
N GLU A 83 -11.60 9.85 -2.30
CA GLU A 83 -11.11 11.18 -2.60
C GLU A 83 -11.24 12.15 -1.42
N ASP A 84 -12.12 11.85 -0.47
CA ASP A 84 -12.25 12.55 0.80
C ASP A 84 -11.39 11.87 1.88
N SER A 85 -10.11 12.22 1.93
CA SER A 85 -9.15 11.61 2.87
C SER A 85 -9.51 11.84 4.33
N VAL A 86 -10.26 12.92 4.66
CA VAL A 86 -10.72 13.18 6.03
C VAL A 86 -11.81 12.19 6.40
N SER A 87 -12.82 12.04 5.55
CA SER A 87 -13.88 11.04 5.74
C SER A 87 -13.31 9.62 5.84
N VAL A 88 -12.30 9.28 5.00
CA VAL A 88 -11.57 8.00 5.08
C VAL A 88 -10.95 7.82 6.46
N ALA A 89 -10.25 8.82 6.98
CA ALA A 89 -9.59 8.74 8.29
C ALA A 89 -10.62 8.59 9.43
N GLU A 90 -11.73 9.36 9.40
CA GLU A 90 -12.81 9.28 10.37
C GLU A 90 -13.44 7.88 10.40
N LYS A 91 -13.77 7.31 9.23
CA LYS A 91 -14.36 5.96 9.14
C LYS A 91 -13.42 4.87 9.64
N ILE A 92 -12.13 4.97 9.32
CA ILE A 92 -11.14 4.02 9.83
C ILE A 92 -11.02 4.12 11.35
N LEU A 93 -11.04 5.33 11.91
CA LEU A 93 -10.98 5.54 13.36
C LEU A 93 -12.24 4.98 14.06
N GLU A 94 -13.43 5.19 13.50
CA GLU A 94 -14.67 4.58 13.97
C GLU A 94 -14.57 3.06 14.05
N ILE A 95 -14.03 2.41 13.00
CA ILE A 95 -13.81 0.96 12.95
C ILE A 95 -12.83 0.49 14.04
N ILE A 96 -11.70 1.17 14.19
CA ILE A 96 -10.69 0.83 15.22
C ILE A 96 -11.34 0.88 16.61
N HIS A 97 -12.04 1.96 16.93
CA HIS A 97 -12.73 2.11 18.22
C HIS A 97 -13.82 1.05 18.43
N GLU A 98 -14.52 0.64 17.38
CA GLU A 98 -15.54 -0.41 17.51
C GLU A 98 -14.93 -1.79 17.76
N LEU A 99 -13.81 -2.11 17.11
CA LEU A 99 -13.06 -3.34 17.37
C LEU A 99 -12.51 -3.37 18.80
N GLU A 100 -11.98 -2.26 19.30
CA GLU A 100 -11.50 -2.11 20.67
C GLU A 100 -12.62 -2.28 21.70
N LYS A 101 -13.78 -1.61 21.50
CA LYS A 101 -14.98 -1.76 22.37
C LYS A 101 -15.49 -3.18 22.38
N SER A 102 -15.36 -3.91 21.29
CA SER A 102 -15.70 -5.34 21.19
C SER A 102 -14.65 -6.26 21.85
N ASN A 103 -13.63 -5.69 22.50
CA ASN A 103 -12.53 -6.40 23.16
C ASN A 103 -11.75 -7.35 22.21
N ILE A 104 -11.73 -7.04 20.93
CA ILE A 104 -10.95 -7.79 19.93
C ILE A 104 -9.49 -7.41 20.10
N LYS A 105 -8.63 -8.42 20.30
CA LYS A 105 -7.19 -8.23 20.59
C LYS A 105 -6.30 -8.47 19.39
N ASN A 106 -6.75 -9.22 18.40
CA ASN A 106 -5.96 -9.52 17.22
C ASN A 106 -6.67 -8.99 15.98
N LEU A 107 -5.94 -8.30 15.14
CA LEU A 107 -6.44 -7.67 13.92
C LEU A 107 -5.80 -8.28 12.68
N LEU A 108 -6.63 -8.69 11.72
CA LEU A 108 -6.24 -9.04 10.36
C LEU A 108 -6.59 -7.90 9.42
N ILE A 109 -5.67 -7.50 8.56
CA ILE A 109 -5.91 -6.49 7.55
C ILE A 109 -5.55 -7.06 6.18
N ASP A 110 -6.54 -7.25 5.32
CA ASP A 110 -6.27 -7.58 3.92
C ASP A 110 -5.90 -6.31 3.15
N ILE A 111 -4.60 -6.12 2.91
CA ILE A 111 -4.07 -4.95 2.23
C ILE A 111 -4.01 -5.11 0.70
N SER A 112 -4.52 -6.19 0.14
CA SER A 112 -4.32 -6.58 -1.28
C SER A 112 -4.78 -5.49 -2.27
N THR A 113 -5.93 -4.87 -1.99
CA THR A 113 -6.59 -3.91 -2.89
C THR A 113 -6.79 -2.52 -2.29
N PHE A 114 -6.22 -2.24 -1.12
CA PHE A 114 -6.17 -0.87 -0.59
C PHE A 114 -5.53 0.09 -1.60
N THR A 115 -5.96 1.33 -1.65
CA THR A 115 -5.13 2.38 -2.26
C THR A 115 -3.89 2.60 -1.37
N HIS A 116 -2.81 3.15 -1.92
CA HIS A 116 -1.61 3.44 -1.13
C HIS A 116 -1.92 4.44 -0.01
N GLU A 117 -2.76 5.42 -0.30
CA GLU A 117 -3.18 6.45 0.64
C GLU A 117 -3.99 5.89 1.80
N VAL A 118 -5.07 5.12 1.51
CA VAL A 118 -5.92 4.51 2.55
C VAL A 118 -5.11 3.58 3.45
N LEU A 119 -4.17 2.82 2.87
CA LEU A 119 -3.26 1.96 3.64
C LEU A 119 -2.39 2.77 4.61
N LEU A 120 -1.83 3.89 4.16
CA LEU A 120 -0.97 4.74 4.99
C LEU A 120 -1.75 5.46 6.08
N ILE A 121 -2.96 5.96 5.79
CA ILE A 121 -3.87 6.51 6.80
C ILE A 121 -4.18 5.45 7.88
N MET A 122 -4.52 4.23 7.45
CA MET A 122 -4.77 3.10 8.36
C MET A 122 -3.57 2.83 9.27
N LEU A 123 -2.34 2.78 8.73
CA LEU A 123 -1.13 2.56 9.52
C LEU A 123 -0.92 3.65 10.58
N ARG A 124 -1.14 4.91 10.22
CA ARG A 124 -1.01 6.03 11.18
C ARG A 124 -2.01 5.90 12.31
N LEU A 125 -3.27 5.69 11.99
CA LEU A 125 -4.32 5.58 12.99
C LEU A 125 -4.13 4.37 13.91
N LEU A 126 -3.71 3.22 13.37
CA LEU A 126 -3.36 2.05 14.16
C LEU A 126 -2.16 2.27 15.07
N GLN A 127 -1.16 3.04 14.63
CA GLN A 127 0.01 3.35 15.46
C GLN A 127 -0.35 4.24 16.63
N GLU A 128 -1.25 5.19 16.45
CA GLU A 128 -1.70 6.12 17.50
C GLU A 128 -2.72 5.48 18.46
N ASN A 129 -3.50 4.51 17.98
CA ASN A 129 -4.59 3.85 18.75
C ASN A 129 -4.33 2.34 18.85
N ASN A 130 -3.12 1.92 19.26
CA ASN A 130 -2.73 0.52 19.25
C ASN A 130 -3.05 -0.20 20.57
N GLU A 131 -4.30 -0.63 20.73
CA GLU A 131 -4.75 -1.52 21.80
C GLU A 131 -4.65 -3.02 21.43
N PHE A 132 -4.34 -3.33 20.16
CA PHE A 132 -4.26 -4.71 19.66
C PHE A 132 -2.98 -5.40 20.11
N LEU A 133 -3.08 -6.69 20.53
CA LEU A 133 -1.94 -7.54 20.85
C LEU A 133 -1.17 -7.96 19.60
N SER A 134 -1.90 -8.17 18.51
CA SER A 134 -1.33 -8.57 17.24
C SER A 134 -2.04 -7.87 16.08
N ILE A 135 -1.26 -7.29 15.15
CA ILE A 135 -1.76 -6.76 13.90
C ILE A 135 -1.03 -7.49 12.77
N ILE A 136 -1.80 -8.18 11.95
CA ILE A 136 -1.30 -8.98 10.83
C ILE A 136 -1.88 -8.43 9.53
N CYS A 137 -1.01 -7.95 8.63
CA CYS A 137 -1.39 -7.64 7.26
C CYS A 137 -1.26 -8.88 6.38
N LEU A 138 -2.27 -9.13 5.57
CA LEU A 138 -2.29 -10.18 4.55
C LEU A 138 -2.28 -9.51 3.17
N TYR A 139 -1.37 -9.95 2.31
CA TYR A 139 -1.22 -9.41 0.96
C TYR A 139 -1.26 -10.53 -0.07
N ASN A 140 -2.31 -10.56 -0.87
CA ASN A 140 -2.36 -11.38 -2.08
C ASN A 140 -1.83 -10.55 -3.25
N GLY A 141 -0.61 -10.82 -3.69
CA GLY A 141 -0.02 -10.20 -4.86
C GLY A 141 -0.75 -10.61 -6.15
N ALA A 142 -0.55 -9.89 -7.23
CA ALA A 142 -1.05 -10.30 -8.53
C ALA A 142 -0.17 -11.40 -9.14
N SER A 143 -0.76 -12.45 -9.69
CA SER A 143 -0.04 -13.44 -10.51
C SER A 143 0.20 -12.92 -11.92
N ASN A 144 -0.67 -12.02 -12.37
CA ASN A 144 -0.56 -11.34 -13.64
C ASN A 144 -1.25 -9.98 -13.55
N TYR A 145 -0.68 -8.99 -14.22
CA TYR A 145 -1.34 -7.71 -14.45
C TYR A 145 -1.90 -7.67 -15.86
N SER A 146 -2.88 -6.82 -16.13
CA SER A 146 -3.43 -6.58 -17.48
C SER A 146 -2.38 -5.90 -18.36
N VAL A 147 -1.35 -6.65 -18.65
CA VAL A 147 -0.43 -6.41 -19.73
C VAL A 147 -1.02 -7.14 -20.92
N GLY A 148 -1.95 -6.49 -21.63
CA GLY A 148 -2.57 -7.07 -22.81
C GLY A 148 -1.54 -7.40 -23.89
N ASP A 149 -1.91 -8.22 -24.85
CA ASP A 149 -1.05 -8.61 -26.00
C ASP A 149 -0.66 -7.42 -26.89
N LYS A 150 -1.32 -6.27 -26.74
CA LYS A 150 -1.08 -5.07 -27.50
C LYS A 150 -0.60 -3.93 -26.61
N PRO A 151 0.39 -3.13 -27.03
CA PRO A 151 0.92 -2.01 -26.24
C PRO A 151 -0.15 -1.03 -25.73
N GLU A 152 -1.24 -0.83 -26.48
CA GLU A 152 -2.33 0.08 -26.10
C GLU A 152 -3.17 -0.45 -24.92
N GLN A 153 -3.11 -1.75 -24.65
CA GLN A 153 -3.81 -2.42 -23.56
C GLN A 153 -2.94 -2.61 -22.30
N MET A 154 -1.64 -2.32 -22.41
CA MET A 154 -0.66 -2.49 -21.34
C MET A 154 -0.66 -1.25 -20.41
N TRP A 155 -1.69 -1.11 -19.58
CA TRP A 155 -1.75 -0.04 -18.59
C TRP A 155 -2.63 -0.45 -17.39
N LEU A 156 -2.29 0.04 -16.22
CA LEU A 156 -3.03 -0.16 -14.97
C LEU A 156 -3.79 1.11 -14.57
N SER A 157 -3.12 2.24 -14.58
CA SER A 157 -3.73 3.56 -14.47
C SER A 157 -3.09 4.53 -15.46
N LYS A 158 -3.76 5.64 -15.72
CA LYS A 158 -3.28 6.71 -16.61
C LYS A 158 -3.37 8.06 -15.96
N GLY A 159 -2.48 8.95 -16.40
CA GLY A 159 -2.42 10.33 -15.96
C GLY A 159 -2.04 10.48 -14.49
N CYS A 160 -1.97 11.73 -14.06
CA CYS A 160 -1.85 12.12 -12.67
C CYS A 160 -2.74 13.35 -12.49
N ARG A 161 -3.88 13.19 -11.82
CA ARG A 161 -4.84 14.26 -11.63
C ARG A 161 -4.38 15.24 -10.56
N ASP A 162 -3.78 14.71 -9.49
CA ASP A 162 -3.33 15.51 -8.35
C ASP A 162 -2.22 14.79 -7.58
N VAL A 163 -1.45 15.55 -6.80
CA VAL A 163 -0.48 15.04 -5.83
C VAL A 163 -0.75 15.68 -4.49
N ARG A 164 -1.11 14.88 -3.50
CA ARG A 164 -1.45 15.39 -2.18
C ARG A 164 -0.65 14.72 -1.07
N ASN A 165 -0.48 15.46 0.02
CA ASN A 165 0.10 14.93 1.25
C ASN A 165 -0.86 13.94 1.88
N ILE A 166 -0.35 12.81 2.31
CA ILE A 166 -1.16 11.82 3.01
C ILE A 166 -1.39 12.28 4.45
N ILE A 167 -2.64 12.23 4.89
CA ILE A 167 -3.02 12.55 6.28
C ILE A 167 -2.20 11.69 7.25
N GLY A 168 -1.60 12.36 8.24
CA GLY A 168 -0.73 11.72 9.23
C GLY A 168 0.75 11.68 8.87
N TYR A 169 1.12 12.14 7.64
CA TYR A 169 2.52 12.16 7.16
C TYR A 169 2.92 13.51 6.55
N PRO A 170 2.72 14.65 7.25
CA PRO A 170 2.95 15.98 6.69
C PRO A 170 4.44 16.28 6.46
N GLY A 171 5.36 15.61 7.16
CA GLY A 171 6.76 15.98 7.25
C GLY A 171 7.00 17.33 7.92
N LEU A 172 8.23 17.64 8.20
CA LEU A 172 8.67 18.95 8.70
C LEU A 172 9.61 19.59 7.69
N LEU A 173 9.02 20.07 6.57
CA LEU A 173 9.81 20.68 5.50
C LEU A 173 10.37 22.04 5.92
N LYS A 174 11.68 22.20 5.80
CA LYS A 174 12.40 23.44 6.12
C LYS A 174 12.63 24.24 4.84
N PRO A 175 12.15 25.49 4.74
CA PRO A 175 12.28 26.30 3.52
C PRO A 175 13.73 26.55 3.07
N SER A 176 14.71 26.41 3.97
CA SER A 176 16.14 26.57 3.67
C SER A 176 16.80 25.31 3.09
N GLN A 177 16.10 24.17 3.11
CA GLN A 177 16.62 22.88 2.64
C GLN A 177 16.02 22.52 1.28
N LYS A 178 16.82 21.79 0.49
CA LYS A 178 16.38 21.29 -0.82
C LYS A 178 15.38 20.14 -0.68
N ASN A 179 14.36 20.14 -1.50
CA ASN A 179 13.37 19.09 -1.57
C ASN A 179 13.90 17.90 -2.40
N HIS A 180 14.06 16.76 -1.75
CA HIS A 180 14.45 15.51 -2.38
C HIS A 180 13.23 14.57 -2.44
N VAL A 181 12.68 14.40 -3.63
CA VAL A 181 11.59 13.45 -3.89
C VAL A 181 12.17 12.08 -4.22
N ILE A 182 11.75 11.06 -3.48
CA ILE A 182 12.13 9.67 -3.68
C ILE A 182 10.89 8.88 -4.08
N VAL A 183 10.88 8.36 -5.31
CA VAL A 183 9.76 7.61 -5.87
C VAL A 183 10.10 6.13 -5.89
N LEU A 184 9.28 5.30 -5.25
CA LEU A 184 9.29 3.85 -5.44
C LEU A 184 8.37 3.52 -6.61
N ALA A 185 8.92 3.53 -7.83
CA ALA A 185 8.14 3.44 -9.05
C ALA A 185 7.61 2.02 -9.31
N GLY A 186 6.38 1.95 -9.82
CA GLY A 186 5.75 0.75 -10.35
C GLY A 186 5.67 0.79 -11.88
N PHE A 187 4.64 0.15 -12.45
CA PHE A 187 4.41 0.13 -13.89
C PHE A 187 4.08 1.49 -14.49
N GLU A 188 3.62 2.43 -13.68
CA GLU A 188 2.96 3.67 -14.11
C GLU A 188 3.89 4.87 -13.98
N ILE A 189 5.00 4.83 -14.71
CA ILE A 189 5.98 5.93 -14.70
C ILE A 189 5.36 7.26 -15.14
N GLU A 190 4.26 7.25 -15.87
CA GLU A 190 3.56 8.46 -16.32
C GLU A 190 3.01 9.28 -15.14
N ARG A 191 2.65 8.62 -14.02
CA ARG A 191 2.25 9.32 -12.78
C ARG A 191 3.40 10.16 -12.21
N VAL A 192 4.64 9.75 -12.45
CA VAL A 192 5.83 10.48 -12.00
C VAL A 192 5.94 11.82 -12.73
N THR A 193 5.42 11.93 -13.97
CA THR A 193 5.41 13.20 -14.71
C THR A 193 4.60 14.27 -13.98
N GLY A 194 3.36 13.94 -13.61
CA GLY A 194 2.51 14.87 -12.84
C GLY A 194 3.10 15.21 -11.48
N LEU A 195 3.69 14.22 -10.82
CA LEU A 195 4.37 14.40 -9.54
C LEU A 195 5.54 15.41 -9.66
N VAL A 196 6.39 15.29 -10.68
CA VAL A 196 7.50 16.21 -10.92
C VAL A 196 6.99 17.64 -11.20
N GLN A 197 5.92 17.77 -11.99
CA GLN A 197 5.33 19.06 -12.33
C GLN A 197 4.68 19.76 -11.13
N LEU A 198 4.08 19.00 -10.21
CA LEU A 198 3.36 19.55 -9.06
C LEU A 198 4.26 19.78 -7.83
N LEU A 199 5.26 18.92 -7.59
CA LEU A 199 6.17 19.06 -6.46
C LEU A 199 7.42 19.89 -6.77
N ASP A 200 7.76 20.11 -8.03
CA ASP A 200 8.94 20.85 -8.50
C ASP A 200 10.21 20.52 -7.65
N PRO A 201 10.67 19.27 -7.65
CA PRO A 201 11.73 18.82 -6.76
C PRO A 201 13.09 19.38 -7.16
N ASP A 202 13.91 19.81 -6.18
CA ASP A 202 15.33 20.13 -6.42
C ASP A 202 16.13 18.88 -6.79
N ILE A 203 15.74 17.72 -6.22
CA ILE A 203 16.40 16.44 -6.39
C ILE A 203 15.34 15.35 -6.55
N LEU A 204 15.51 14.53 -7.57
CA LEU A 204 14.61 13.40 -7.85
C LEU A 204 15.40 12.09 -7.88
N SER A 205 15.04 11.13 -7.02
CA SER A 205 15.53 9.76 -7.07
C SER A 205 14.39 8.82 -7.43
N ILE A 206 14.63 7.93 -8.40
CA ILE A 206 13.63 6.95 -8.85
C ILE A 206 14.12 5.55 -8.58
N GLY A 207 13.34 4.81 -7.79
CA GLY A 207 13.56 3.40 -7.50
C GLY A 207 12.85 2.47 -8.48
N GLU A 208 13.54 1.44 -8.93
CA GLU A 208 13.03 0.32 -9.70
C GLU A 208 12.90 -0.90 -8.80
N GLY A 209 11.77 -1.60 -8.84
CA GLY A 209 11.60 -2.86 -8.09
C GLY A 209 12.49 -3.97 -8.65
N SER A 210 13.31 -4.61 -7.81
CA SER A 210 14.37 -5.53 -8.24
C SER A 210 14.05 -7.02 -8.08
N GLU A 211 13.03 -7.37 -7.30
CA GLU A 211 12.75 -8.77 -6.99
C GLU A 211 11.46 -9.25 -7.67
N PRO A 212 11.44 -10.53 -8.10
CA PRO A 212 10.25 -11.10 -8.67
C PRO A 212 9.15 -11.15 -7.61
N THR A 213 8.01 -10.61 -7.97
CA THR A 213 6.74 -10.85 -7.29
C THR A 213 6.15 -12.18 -7.79
N ASP A 214 4.87 -12.45 -7.56
CA ASP A 214 4.19 -13.60 -8.16
C ASP A 214 3.86 -13.39 -9.65
N THR A 215 4.05 -12.18 -10.15
CA THR A 215 3.86 -11.82 -11.55
C THR A 215 5.01 -12.25 -12.43
N ASN A 216 4.77 -12.35 -13.74
CA ASN A 216 5.80 -12.48 -14.74
C ASN A 216 6.71 -11.24 -14.71
N HIS A 217 7.73 -11.34 -13.87
CA HIS A 217 8.58 -10.21 -13.45
C HIS A 217 9.38 -9.65 -14.63
N GLU A 218 9.87 -10.50 -15.51
CA GLU A 218 10.75 -10.08 -16.59
C GLU A 218 10.02 -9.20 -17.62
N ASP A 219 8.82 -9.58 -18.03
CA ASP A 219 8.01 -8.79 -18.94
C ASP A 219 7.60 -7.45 -18.32
N SER A 220 7.24 -7.50 -17.04
CA SER A 220 6.89 -6.32 -16.27
C SER A 220 8.05 -5.35 -16.15
N MET A 221 9.25 -5.87 -15.87
CA MET A 221 10.46 -5.06 -15.76
C MET A 221 10.91 -4.49 -17.11
N ASN A 222 10.78 -5.26 -18.19
CA ASN A 222 11.08 -4.77 -19.54
C ASN A 222 10.11 -3.63 -19.96
N TYR A 223 8.83 -3.77 -19.62
CA TYR A 223 7.86 -2.71 -19.85
C TYR A 223 8.23 -1.44 -19.08
N PHE A 224 8.53 -1.56 -17.78
CA PHE A 224 8.97 -0.43 -16.95
C PHE A 224 10.24 0.22 -17.54
N ARG A 225 11.27 -0.56 -17.84
CA ARG A 225 12.56 -0.05 -18.36
C ARG A 225 12.38 0.72 -19.66
N ASN A 226 11.56 0.23 -20.57
CA ASN A 226 11.28 0.91 -21.84
C ASN A 226 10.57 2.25 -21.60
N LYS A 227 9.53 2.28 -20.78
CA LYS A 227 8.81 3.50 -20.42
C LYS A 227 9.71 4.48 -19.66
N TYR A 228 10.49 3.98 -18.70
CA TYR A 228 11.42 4.77 -17.93
C TYR A 228 12.52 5.39 -18.78
N ALA A 229 13.08 4.65 -19.73
CA ALA A 229 14.10 5.18 -20.65
C ALA A 229 13.57 6.36 -21.48
N MET A 230 12.33 6.25 -21.99
CA MET A 230 11.69 7.35 -22.71
C MET A 230 11.45 8.56 -21.79
N TRP A 231 10.93 8.33 -20.61
CA TRP A 231 10.63 9.36 -19.62
C TRP A 231 11.92 10.07 -19.14
N LYS A 232 12.98 9.31 -18.86
CA LYS A 232 14.29 9.84 -18.43
C LYS A 232 14.87 10.83 -19.43
N ASN A 233 14.73 10.57 -20.72
CA ASN A 233 15.21 11.50 -21.77
C ASN A 233 14.49 12.84 -21.72
N THR A 234 13.22 12.86 -21.32
CA THR A 234 12.43 14.11 -21.20
C THR A 234 12.83 14.93 -19.96
N PHE A 235 13.18 14.25 -18.84
CA PHE A 235 13.44 14.89 -17.55
C PHE A 235 14.90 14.73 -17.07
N GLN A 236 15.84 14.52 -18.00
CA GLN A 236 17.26 14.25 -17.70
C GLN A 236 17.96 15.29 -16.80
N ASN A 237 17.46 16.55 -16.81
CA ASN A 237 18.03 17.63 -16.01
C ASN A 237 17.60 17.61 -14.54
N ILE A 238 16.58 16.83 -14.17
CA ILE A 238 15.98 16.78 -12.83
C ILE A 238 16.36 15.48 -12.10
N ILE A 239 16.53 14.37 -12.86
CA ILE A 239 16.86 13.08 -12.28
C ILE A 239 18.32 13.09 -11.84
N THR A 240 18.52 12.98 -10.53
CA THR A 240 19.85 12.93 -9.91
C THR A 240 20.34 11.53 -9.68
N ASP A 241 19.46 10.58 -9.38
CA ASP A 241 19.86 9.21 -9.04
C ASP A 241 18.78 8.17 -9.37
N THR A 242 19.22 6.95 -9.64
CA THR A 242 18.36 5.77 -9.80
C THR A 242 18.86 4.66 -8.89
N PHE A 243 17.92 3.92 -8.28
CA PHE A 243 18.25 2.85 -7.35
C PHE A 243 17.32 1.65 -7.55
N SER A 244 17.73 0.49 -7.06
CA SER A 244 16.87 -0.70 -6.99
C SER A 244 16.38 -0.92 -5.56
N PHE A 245 15.11 -1.31 -5.41
CA PHE A 245 14.53 -1.64 -4.10
C PHE A 245 13.76 -2.97 -4.15
N SER A 246 13.57 -3.60 -3.01
CA SER A 246 12.78 -4.83 -2.92
C SER A 246 11.27 -4.55 -2.98
N CYS A 247 10.56 -5.23 -3.87
CA CYS A 247 9.12 -5.23 -3.93
C CYS A 247 8.46 -6.11 -2.86
N CYS A 248 9.22 -6.99 -2.22
CA CYS A 248 8.73 -8.05 -1.33
C CYS A 248 9.30 -7.97 0.08
N ASP A 249 10.53 -7.49 0.22
CA ASP A 249 11.25 -7.41 1.49
C ASP A 249 11.16 -6.00 2.08
N ILE A 250 10.31 -5.84 3.09
CA ILE A 250 10.03 -4.57 3.76
C ILE A 250 11.31 -4.05 4.43
N GLU A 251 12.06 -4.91 5.13
CA GLU A 251 13.25 -4.49 5.89
C GLU A 251 14.38 -4.01 4.98
N LYS A 252 14.61 -4.72 3.86
CA LYS A 252 15.57 -4.26 2.84
C LYS A 252 15.19 -2.89 2.28
N THR A 253 13.91 -2.68 1.98
CA THR A 253 13.45 -1.39 1.45
C THR A 253 13.57 -0.27 2.48
N ILE A 254 13.25 -0.53 3.76
CA ILE A 254 13.48 0.41 4.87
C ILE A 254 14.97 0.75 4.98
N GLY A 255 15.85 -0.25 5.02
CA GLY A 255 17.30 -0.06 5.12
C GLY A 255 17.86 0.77 3.96
N LEU A 256 17.38 0.52 2.74
CA LEU A 256 17.78 1.28 1.57
C LEU A 256 17.35 2.74 1.65
N LEU A 257 16.08 3.02 1.99
CA LEU A 257 15.57 4.38 2.12
C LEU A 257 16.32 5.15 3.21
N LYS A 258 16.58 4.53 4.37
CA LYS A 258 17.42 5.12 5.42
C LYS A 258 18.80 5.48 4.89
N ASN A 259 19.47 4.55 4.20
CA ASN A 259 20.80 4.80 3.64
C ASN A 259 20.81 5.95 2.62
N ILE A 260 19.71 6.15 1.86
CA ILE A 260 19.61 7.30 0.94
C ILE A 260 19.47 8.62 1.74
N MET A 261 18.63 8.63 2.77
CA MET A 261 18.37 9.82 3.58
C MET A 261 19.57 10.20 4.47
N ASP A 262 20.27 9.20 5.02
CA ASP A 262 21.43 9.41 5.90
C ASP A 262 22.63 10.00 5.16
N LYS A 263 22.69 9.91 3.82
CA LYS A 263 23.77 10.54 3.02
C LYS A 263 23.74 12.06 3.05
N ASP A 264 22.56 12.65 3.21
CA ASP A 264 22.41 14.10 3.27
C ASP A 264 21.25 14.48 4.21
N PRO A 265 21.49 14.48 5.53
CA PRO A 265 20.43 14.69 6.53
C PRO A 265 19.87 16.13 6.52
N GLU A 266 20.47 17.05 5.76
CA GLU A 266 20.01 18.43 5.64
C GLU A 266 19.08 18.66 4.45
N ARG A 267 18.44 17.61 3.93
CA ARG A 267 17.41 17.70 2.89
C ARG A 267 16.03 17.48 3.47
N ASN A 268 15.04 18.08 2.81
CA ASN A 268 13.64 17.70 2.99
C ASN A 268 13.37 16.43 2.18
N TYR A 269 12.88 15.38 2.82
CA TYR A 269 12.57 14.13 2.14
C TYR A 269 11.08 13.95 1.94
N ILE A 270 10.69 13.68 0.67
CA ILE A 270 9.32 13.41 0.26
C ILE A 270 9.30 12.01 -0.38
N LEU A 271 8.63 11.06 0.25
CA LEU A 271 8.52 9.68 -0.23
C LEU A 271 7.21 9.49 -1.00
N VAL A 272 7.27 8.82 -2.15
CA VAL A 272 6.10 8.54 -2.98
C VAL A 272 6.05 7.07 -3.37
N PRO A 273 5.24 6.24 -2.67
CA PRO A 273 5.08 4.84 -2.99
C PRO A 273 4.11 4.64 -4.16
N LEU A 274 4.61 4.14 -5.29
CA LEU A 274 3.83 3.83 -6.50
C LEU A 274 4.01 2.37 -6.95
N ASN A 275 4.46 1.48 -6.07
CA ASN A 275 4.74 0.08 -6.39
C ASN A 275 3.79 -0.88 -5.61
N THR A 276 4.30 -1.92 -4.99
CA THR A 276 3.50 -2.90 -4.23
C THR A 276 3.02 -2.35 -2.88
N LYS A 277 2.00 -3.00 -2.29
CA LYS A 277 1.56 -2.66 -0.93
C LYS A 277 2.63 -2.94 0.12
N LEU A 278 3.54 -3.90 -0.14
CA LEU A 278 4.67 -4.19 0.75
C LEU A 278 5.69 -3.04 0.75
N SER A 279 6.00 -2.45 -0.42
CA SER A 279 6.83 -1.25 -0.47
C SER A 279 6.14 -0.02 0.14
N THR A 280 4.82 0.06 0.07
CA THR A 280 4.04 1.10 0.77
C THR A 280 4.12 0.94 2.29
N LEU A 281 4.04 -0.30 2.80
CA LEU A 281 4.28 -0.57 4.22
C LEU A 281 5.69 -0.10 4.65
N ALA A 282 6.72 -0.37 3.84
CA ALA A 282 8.07 0.09 4.14
C ALA A 282 8.17 1.62 4.25
N VAL A 283 7.53 2.36 3.31
CA VAL A 283 7.46 3.82 3.35
C VAL A 283 6.70 4.30 4.59
N GLY A 284 5.54 3.72 4.89
CA GLY A 284 4.76 4.06 6.07
C GLY A 284 5.52 3.83 7.36
N LEU A 285 6.15 2.67 7.53
CA LEU A 285 6.92 2.31 8.73
C LEU A 285 8.11 3.25 8.96
N ILE A 286 8.80 3.69 7.90
CA ILE A 286 9.91 4.65 8.04
C ILE A 286 9.41 6.04 8.41
N ALA A 287 8.30 6.50 7.80
CA ALA A 287 7.72 7.80 8.07
C ALA A 287 7.04 7.88 9.46
N LEU A 288 6.56 6.75 10.00
CA LEU A 288 6.03 6.69 11.37
C LEU A 288 7.10 6.91 12.44
N VAL A 289 8.35 6.53 12.18
CA VAL A 289 9.48 6.74 13.11
C VAL A 289 10.30 7.99 12.81
N ASN A 290 10.11 8.61 11.64
CA ASN A 290 10.81 9.83 11.23
C ASN A 290 9.79 10.88 10.77
N GLN A 291 9.40 11.75 11.72
CA GLN A 291 8.39 12.78 11.48
C GLN A 291 8.82 13.89 10.51
N ASP A 292 10.12 13.98 10.19
CA ASP A 292 10.61 14.94 9.20
C ASP A 292 10.30 14.51 7.78
N VAL A 293 10.00 13.22 7.57
CA VAL A 293 9.68 12.66 6.25
C VAL A 293 8.22 12.91 5.89
N GLN A 294 8.01 13.57 4.76
CA GLN A 294 6.69 13.72 4.14
C GLN A 294 6.37 12.51 3.26
N VAL A 295 5.10 12.10 3.21
CA VAL A 295 4.64 11.10 2.24
C VAL A 295 3.54 11.68 1.38
N CYS A 296 3.70 11.57 0.06
CA CYS A 296 2.72 12.03 -0.92
C CYS A 296 2.12 10.88 -1.71
N TYR A 297 0.91 11.11 -2.20
CA TYR A 297 0.19 10.22 -3.08
C TYR A 297 -0.13 10.91 -4.40
N ALA A 298 0.28 10.29 -5.51
CA ALA A 298 -0.06 10.74 -6.85
C ALA A 298 -1.36 10.06 -7.30
N ILE A 299 -2.45 10.80 -7.38
CA ILE A 299 -3.78 10.29 -7.73
C ILE A 299 -3.86 10.10 -9.24
N PRO A 300 -4.19 8.90 -9.76
CA PRO A 300 -4.37 8.71 -11.19
C PRO A 300 -5.66 9.36 -11.68
N GLU A 301 -5.70 9.73 -12.96
CA GLU A 301 -6.93 10.20 -13.62
C GLU A 301 -7.94 9.06 -13.78
N MET A 302 -7.45 7.86 -14.14
CA MET A 302 -8.31 6.69 -14.33
C MET A 302 -7.58 5.37 -14.07
N TYR A 303 -8.35 4.36 -13.67
CA TYR A 303 -7.90 2.97 -13.53
C TYR A 303 -8.44 2.10 -14.68
N ASN A 304 -7.67 1.08 -15.07
CA ASN A 304 -8.13 0.06 -16.00
C ASN A 304 -9.01 -0.96 -15.28
N SER A 305 -10.30 -0.68 -15.15
CA SER A 305 -11.23 -1.55 -14.42
C SER A 305 -11.58 -2.87 -15.14
N SER A 306 -11.22 -3.01 -16.42
CA SER A 306 -11.56 -4.18 -17.24
C SER A 306 -10.44 -5.23 -17.31
N GLY A 307 -9.90 -5.67 -16.19
CA GLY A 307 -8.87 -6.71 -16.14
C GLY A 307 -7.53 -6.24 -15.57
N TYR A 308 -7.58 -5.54 -14.47
CA TYR A 308 -6.42 -4.93 -13.82
C TYR A 308 -5.38 -5.96 -13.34
N SER A 309 -5.83 -7.00 -12.66
CA SER A 309 -4.93 -8.03 -12.13
C SER A 309 -5.63 -9.37 -11.91
N GLN A 310 -4.86 -10.45 -11.85
CA GLN A 310 -5.31 -11.77 -11.45
C GLN A 310 -4.71 -12.15 -10.09
N PRO A 311 -5.47 -12.85 -9.21
CA PRO A 311 -4.97 -13.23 -7.89
C PRO A 311 -3.85 -14.26 -7.97
N SER A 312 -2.86 -14.14 -7.09
CA SER A 312 -1.82 -15.14 -6.89
C SER A 312 -2.32 -16.32 -6.05
N ASN A 313 -1.62 -17.46 -6.17
CA ASN A 313 -1.78 -18.60 -5.26
C ASN A 313 -1.08 -18.43 -3.92
N ASN A 314 -0.32 -17.34 -3.74
CA ASN A 314 0.41 -17.05 -2.52
C ASN A 314 -0.18 -15.85 -1.80
N ILE A 315 -0.03 -15.86 -0.49
CA ILE A 315 -0.32 -14.73 0.40
C ILE A 315 0.95 -14.42 1.18
N THR A 316 1.29 -13.15 1.28
CA THR A 316 2.35 -12.67 2.17
C THR A 316 1.71 -12.19 3.46
N LEU A 317 2.13 -12.76 4.57
CA LEU A 317 1.75 -12.37 5.93
C LEU A 317 2.83 -11.44 6.47
N VAL A 318 2.42 -10.29 7.01
CA VAL A 318 3.28 -9.30 7.64
C VAL A 318 2.76 -9.04 9.06
N LYS A 319 3.56 -9.36 10.08
CA LYS A 319 3.26 -9.03 11.47
C LYS A 319 3.75 -7.63 11.78
N LEU A 320 2.85 -6.65 11.83
CA LEU A 320 3.23 -5.25 12.10
C LEU A 320 3.79 -5.08 13.52
N SER A 321 3.34 -5.86 14.49
CA SER A 321 3.85 -5.84 15.87
C SER A 321 5.35 -6.15 15.99
N GLU A 322 5.97 -6.75 14.98
CA GLU A 322 7.43 -6.98 14.96
C GLU A 322 8.23 -5.74 14.52
N PHE A 323 7.57 -4.73 13.94
CA PHE A 323 8.23 -3.50 13.50
C PHE A 323 8.19 -2.40 14.57
N LYS A 324 9.27 -1.61 14.68
CA LYS A 324 9.48 -0.60 15.72
C LYS A 324 8.27 0.29 16.04
N PRO A 325 7.50 0.84 15.06
CA PRO A 325 6.37 1.71 15.36
C PRO A 325 5.21 1.00 16.09
N PHE A 326 5.13 -0.33 15.99
CA PHE A 326 4.06 -1.16 16.54
C PHE A 326 4.52 -2.11 17.64
N ARG A 327 5.84 -2.18 17.91
CA ARG A 327 6.40 -3.05 18.95
C ARG A 327 6.11 -2.45 20.32
N ARG A 328 5.55 -3.24 21.22
CA ARG A 328 5.32 -2.83 22.61
C ARG A 328 6.62 -2.87 23.39
N GLU A 329 6.78 -1.97 24.37
CA GLU A 329 7.98 -1.92 25.22
C GLU A 329 8.16 -3.21 26.07
N GLU A 330 7.08 -3.94 26.33
CA GLU A 330 7.09 -5.22 27.07
C GLU A 330 7.71 -6.37 26.27
N ASP A 331 7.74 -6.29 24.95
CA ASP A 331 8.31 -7.30 24.05
C ASP A 331 9.84 -7.20 23.89
N VAL A 332 10.48 -6.24 24.57
CA VAL A 332 11.93 -5.95 24.48
C VAL A 332 12.74 -6.58 25.62
N ARG A 333 12.14 -7.48 26.44
CA ARG A 333 12.83 -8.15 27.54
C ARG A 333 13.27 -9.58 27.22
#